data_506b43e428130f3cfabc25b22f6abe53
#
_entry.id   506b43e428130f3cfabc25b22f6abe53
#
_cell.length_a   1.000
_cell.length_b   1.000
_cell.length_c   1.000
_cell.angle_alpha   90.00
_cell.angle_beta   90.00
_cell.angle_gamma   90.00
#
_symmetry.space_group_name_H-M   'P 1'
#
loop_
_entity.id
_entity.type
_entity.pdbx_description
1 polymer ?
#
loop_
_entity_poly.entity_id
_entity_poly.type
_entity_poly.pdbx_seq_one_letter_code
_entity_poly.pdbx_strand_id
1 'polypeptide(L)'
;YENRSEAFRDLIRAAEASQTLSDPPAGATCVAVVSYVYNHHERQLSMRLTQEQHEHGDLVISQMHAHIGHEDCMEAVFLKGTVAEVRAFADKLIAEPGIRHGSINIIPAHVHRH
;
A
#
# COMPACT_ATOMS: atom_id res chain seq x y z
N TYR A 1 -16.54 -0.03 26.81
CA TYR A 1 -17.74 0.42 26.10
C TYR A 1 -18.96 -0.34 26.59
N GLU A 2 -20.06 0.37 26.67
CA GLU A 2 -21.28 -0.26 27.14
C GLU A 2 -21.96 -1.09 26.06
N ASN A 3 -21.69 -0.81 24.80
CA ASN A 3 -22.22 -1.64 23.75
C ASN A 3 -21.29 -1.68 22.54
N ARG A 4 -21.49 -2.70 21.72
CA ARG A 4 -20.62 -2.96 20.58
C ARG A 4 -20.76 -1.93 19.48
N SER A 5 -21.95 -1.38 19.32
CA SER A 5 -22.19 -0.38 18.28
C SER A 5 -21.38 0.89 18.52
N GLU A 6 -21.28 1.31 19.78
CA GLU A 6 -20.49 2.48 20.12
C GLU A 6 -19.01 2.23 19.89
N ALA A 7 -18.53 1.08 20.32
CA ALA A 7 -17.12 0.71 20.15
C ALA A 7 -16.77 0.68 18.66
N PHE A 8 -17.64 0.11 17.85
CA PHE A 8 -17.41 0.00 16.42
C PHE A 8 -17.36 1.37 15.76
N ARG A 9 -18.29 2.25 16.11
CA ARG A 9 -18.32 3.59 15.58
C ARG A 9 -17.06 4.37 15.95
N ASP A 10 -16.59 4.21 17.18
CA ASP A 10 -15.37 4.88 17.63
C ASP A 10 -14.15 4.41 16.86
N LEU A 11 -14.09 3.12 16.56
CA LEU A 11 -12.99 2.60 15.75
C LEU A 11 -13.01 3.18 14.35
N ILE A 12 -14.18 3.28 13.75
CA ILE A 12 -14.31 3.85 12.40
C ILE A 12 -13.88 5.31 12.41
N ARG A 13 -14.33 6.09 13.40
CA ARG A 13 -13.94 7.49 13.50
C ARG A 13 -12.43 7.65 13.68
N ALA A 14 -11.85 6.80 14.52
CA ALA A 14 -10.41 6.86 14.74
C ALA A 14 -9.64 6.54 13.47
N ALA A 15 -10.11 5.57 12.71
CA ALA A 15 -9.47 5.20 11.45
C ALA A 15 -9.57 6.32 10.43
N GLU A 16 -10.75 6.93 10.32
CA GLU A 16 -10.95 8.05 9.39
C GLU A 16 -10.11 9.26 9.77
N ALA A 17 -10.07 9.59 11.05
CA ALA A 17 -9.28 10.73 11.53
C ALA A 17 -7.79 10.49 11.29
N SER A 18 -7.33 9.27 11.55
CA SER A 18 -5.94 8.92 11.33
C SER A 18 -5.56 9.02 9.85
N GLN A 19 -6.43 8.55 8.98
CA GLN A 19 -6.19 8.63 7.55
C GLN A 19 -6.17 10.07 7.06
N THR A 20 -7.11 10.87 7.54
CA THR A 20 -7.16 12.28 7.17
C THR A 20 -5.90 13.02 7.57
N LEU A 21 -5.39 12.71 8.76
CA LEU A 21 -4.18 13.35 9.26
C LEU A 21 -2.92 12.83 8.57
N SER A 22 -2.96 11.58 8.10
CA SER A 22 -1.79 10.93 7.50
C SER A 22 -1.58 11.28 6.05
N ASP A 23 -2.68 11.51 5.31
CA ASP A 23 -2.59 11.73 3.87
C ASP A 23 -2.31 13.18 3.54
N PRO A 24 -1.18 13.48 2.93
CA PRO A 24 -0.91 14.83 2.46
C PRO A 24 -1.73 15.14 1.21
N PRO A 25 -1.73 16.41 0.77
CA PRO A 25 -2.44 16.79 -0.46
C PRO A 25 -1.92 16.01 -1.67
N ALA A 26 -2.81 15.83 -2.66
CA ALA A 26 -2.54 14.99 -3.83
C ALA A 26 -1.26 15.36 -4.59
N GLY A 27 -0.93 16.65 -4.65
CA GLY A 27 0.25 17.11 -5.37
C GLY A 27 1.53 17.11 -4.55
N ALA A 28 1.44 16.84 -3.25
CA ALA A 28 2.62 16.82 -2.40
C ALA A 28 3.46 15.58 -2.66
N THR A 29 4.76 15.71 -2.48
CA THR A 29 5.67 14.56 -2.59
C THR A 29 5.60 13.70 -1.35
N CYS A 30 5.66 12.40 -1.53
CA CYS A 30 5.61 11.47 -0.41
C CYS A 30 6.48 10.25 -0.70
N VAL A 31 6.75 9.51 0.36
CA VAL A 31 7.24 8.14 0.24
C VAL A 31 6.17 7.23 0.79
N ALA A 32 6.11 6.00 0.32
CA ALA A 32 5.05 5.09 0.74
C ALA A 32 5.53 3.66 0.66
N VAL A 33 4.83 2.80 1.37
CA VAL A 33 5.00 1.36 1.20
C VAL A 33 3.62 0.75 0.96
N VAL A 34 3.52 -0.07 -0.07
CA VAL A 34 2.34 -0.88 -0.32
C VAL A 34 2.74 -2.32 -0.08
N SER A 35 1.90 -3.04 0.65
CA SER A 35 2.17 -4.44 0.95
C SER A 35 0.93 -5.29 0.67
N TYR A 36 1.16 -6.54 0.37
CA TYR A 36 0.09 -7.48 0.04
C TYR A 36 0.61 -8.90 0.10
N VAL A 37 -0.33 -9.84 0.06
CA VAL A 37 -0.03 -11.27 0.08
C VAL A 37 -0.62 -11.88 -1.19
N TYR A 38 0.09 -12.81 -1.79
CA TYR A 38 -0.41 -13.54 -2.96
C TYR A 38 0.22 -14.92 -3.02
N ASN A 39 -0.40 -15.80 -3.82
CA ASN A 39 0.09 -17.15 -4.04
C ASN A 39 1.20 -17.09 -5.10
N HIS A 40 2.44 -17.34 -4.71
CA HIS A 40 3.56 -17.20 -5.63
C HIS A 40 3.60 -18.30 -6.71
N HIS A 41 2.78 -19.33 -6.59
CA HIS A 41 2.65 -20.32 -7.66
C HIS A 41 1.74 -19.86 -8.79
N GLU A 42 1.01 -18.79 -8.61
CA GLU A 42 0.22 -18.20 -9.69
C GLU A 42 1.14 -17.38 -10.58
N ARG A 43 1.69 -18.03 -11.60
CA ARG A 43 2.71 -17.41 -12.45
C ARG A 43 2.23 -16.16 -13.16
N GLN A 44 1.00 -16.18 -13.64
CA GLN A 44 0.47 -15.03 -14.36
C GLN A 44 0.37 -13.81 -13.47
N LEU A 45 -0.06 -14.01 -12.24
CA LEU A 45 -0.14 -12.92 -11.28
C LEU A 45 1.26 -12.37 -10.97
N SER A 46 2.21 -13.25 -10.70
CA SER A 46 3.58 -12.81 -10.43
C SER A 46 4.14 -12.00 -11.59
N MET A 47 3.89 -12.43 -12.81
CA MET A 47 4.35 -11.73 -13.99
C MET A 47 3.70 -10.36 -14.14
N ARG A 48 2.39 -10.26 -13.87
CA ARG A 48 1.70 -8.98 -13.95
C ARG A 48 2.23 -7.99 -12.92
N LEU A 49 2.48 -8.47 -11.70
CA LEU A 49 3.01 -7.60 -10.64
C LEU A 49 4.39 -7.08 -11.02
N THR A 50 5.24 -7.95 -11.52
CA THR A 50 6.57 -7.56 -11.96
C THR A 50 6.49 -6.56 -13.11
N GLN A 51 5.60 -6.82 -14.06
CA GLN A 51 5.42 -5.94 -15.21
C GLN A 51 4.96 -4.55 -14.78
N GLU A 52 3.99 -4.47 -13.88
CA GLU A 52 3.49 -3.19 -13.42
C GLU A 52 4.56 -2.39 -12.69
N GLN A 53 5.37 -3.05 -11.88
CA GLN A 53 6.45 -2.38 -11.19
C GLN A 53 7.53 -1.90 -12.16
N HIS A 54 7.80 -2.69 -13.19
CA HIS A 54 8.76 -2.30 -14.20
C HIS A 54 8.28 -1.09 -15.01
N GLU A 55 7.01 -1.07 -15.35
CA GLU A 55 6.43 0.04 -16.11
C GLU A 55 6.41 1.34 -15.32
N HIS A 56 6.44 1.25 -14.01
CA HIS A 56 6.42 2.41 -13.13
C HIS A 56 7.71 2.54 -12.34
N GLY A 57 8.83 2.23 -12.99
CA GLY A 57 10.13 2.23 -12.35
C GLY A 57 10.54 3.58 -11.77
N ASP A 58 9.96 4.67 -12.29
CA ASP A 58 10.24 5.99 -11.76
C ASP A 58 9.58 6.22 -10.40
N LEU A 59 8.56 5.46 -10.05
CA LEU A 59 7.92 5.53 -8.75
C LEU A 59 8.50 4.53 -7.75
N VAL A 60 8.98 3.40 -8.24
CA VAL A 60 9.42 2.30 -7.38
C VAL A 60 10.86 2.52 -6.93
N ILE A 61 11.05 2.64 -5.61
CA ILE A 61 12.38 2.77 -5.03
C ILE A 61 13.01 1.40 -4.84
N SER A 62 12.23 0.47 -4.32
CA SER A 62 12.73 -0.82 -3.89
C SER A 62 11.56 -1.76 -3.70
N GLN A 63 11.83 -3.04 -3.69
CA GLN A 63 10.83 -4.03 -3.34
C GLN A 63 11.49 -5.16 -2.57
N MET A 64 10.67 -5.84 -1.79
CA MET A 64 11.14 -6.97 -1.00
C MET A 64 10.00 -7.96 -0.90
N HIS A 65 10.31 -9.25 -0.97
CA HIS A 65 9.27 -10.23 -0.70
C HIS A 65 9.83 -11.37 0.13
N ALA A 66 8.93 -11.98 0.88
CA ALA A 66 9.27 -13.06 1.79
C ALA A 66 8.25 -14.18 1.63
N HIS A 67 8.73 -15.38 1.68
CA HIS A 67 7.86 -16.55 1.70
C HIS A 67 7.32 -16.71 3.12
N ILE A 68 6.00 -16.72 3.24
CA ILE A 68 5.35 -16.82 4.55
C ILE A 68 4.65 -18.15 4.76
N GLY A 69 4.73 -19.04 3.77
CA GLY A 69 4.16 -20.37 3.83
C GLY A 69 4.55 -21.12 2.58
N HIS A 70 3.96 -22.29 2.40
CA HIS A 70 4.26 -23.10 1.23
C HIS A 70 3.90 -22.43 -0.08
N GLU A 71 2.80 -21.69 -0.08
CA GLU A 71 2.27 -21.13 -1.30
C GLU A 71 2.27 -19.60 -1.28
N ASP A 72 2.22 -19.01 -0.11
CA ASP A 72 2.02 -17.57 0.02
C ASP A 72 3.32 -16.80 0.14
N CYS A 73 3.32 -15.65 -0.49
CA CYS A 73 4.41 -14.71 -0.48
C CYS A 73 3.86 -13.35 -0.06
N MET A 74 4.58 -12.65 0.79
CA MET A 74 4.27 -11.27 1.13
C MET A 74 5.25 -10.36 0.43
N GLU A 75 4.74 -9.34 -0.22
CA GLU A 75 5.57 -8.38 -0.92
C GLU A 75 5.34 -6.98 -0.38
N ALA A 76 6.41 -6.21 -0.27
CA ALA A 76 6.36 -4.81 0.08
C ALA A 76 7.08 -4.02 -1.01
N VAL A 77 6.41 -2.98 -1.53
CA VAL A 77 6.96 -2.14 -2.59
C VAL A 77 7.08 -0.73 -2.05
N PHE A 78 8.28 -0.17 -2.12
CA PHE A 78 8.58 1.16 -1.60
C PHE A 78 8.52 2.16 -2.74
N LEU A 79 7.74 3.23 -2.54
CA LEU A 79 7.39 4.17 -3.59
C LEU A 79 7.77 5.58 -3.19
N LYS A 80 8.03 6.41 -4.20
CA LYS A 80 8.26 7.83 -4.01
C LYS A 80 7.68 8.57 -5.21
N GLY A 81 6.94 9.63 -4.94
CA GLY A 81 6.32 10.43 -5.98
C GLY A 81 5.27 11.33 -5.36
N THR A 82 4.38 11.87 -6.19
CA THR A 82 3.26 12.62 -5.64
C THR A 82 2.27 11.66 -5.01
N VAL A 83 1.50 12.15 -4.06
CA VAL A 83 0.48 11.32 -3.39
C VAL A 83 -0.48 10.73 -4.43
N ALA A 84 -0.88 11.52 -5.43
CA ALA A 84 -1.79 11.04 -6.45
C ALA A 84 -1.19 9.89 -7.25
N GLU A 85 0.06 10.02 -7.69
CA GLU A 85 0.73 8.98 -8.46
C GLU A 85 0.93 7.71 -7.66
N VAL A 86 1.40 7.88 -6.42
CA VAL A 86 1.69 6.75 -5.54
C VAL A 86 0.40 6.00 -5.21
N ARG A 87 -0.66 6.72 -4.89
CA ARG A 87 -1.94 6.09 -4.55
C ARG A 87 -2.52 5.36 -5.75
N ALA A 88 -2.48 5.97 -6.93
CA ALA A 88 -3.01 5.34 -8.13
C ALA A 88 -2.28 4.02 -8.44
N PHE A 89 -0.96 4.03 -8.32
CA PHE A 89 -0.18 2.82 -8.57
C PHE A 89 -0.42 1.76 -7.51
N ALA A 90 -0.45 2.15 -6.22
CA ALA A 90 -0.72 1.22 -5.14
C ALA A 90 -2.09 0.57 -5.28
N ASP A 91 -3.10 1.37 -5.62
CA ASP A 91 -4.46 0.86 -5.82
C ASP A 91 -4.50 -0.15 -6.96
N LYS A 92 -3.75 0.11 -8.01
CA LYS A 92 -3.68 -0.80 -9.14
C LYS A 92 -3.07 -2.14 -8.75
N LEU A 93 -2.00 -2.13 -7.96
CA LEU A 93 -1.38 -3.36 -7.48
C LEU A 93 -2.35 -4.15 -6.59
N ILE A 94 -2.98 -3.46 -5.65
CA ILE A 94 -3.88 -4.11 -4.69
C ILE A 94 -5.11 -4.68 -5.38
N ALA A 95 -5.54 -4.06 -6.48
CA ALA A 95 -6.73 -4.49 -7.21
C ALA A 95 -6.51 -5.71 -8.10
N GLU A 96 -5.28 -6.15 -8.30
CA GLU A 96 -5.03 -7.34 -9.11
C GLU A 96 -5.72 -8.56 -8.51
N PRO A 97 -6.42 -9.34 -9.33
CA PRO A 97 -7.06 -10.56 -8.83
C PRO A 97 -6.02 -11.50 -8.21
N GLY A 98 -6.33 -12.01 -7.05
CA GLY A 98 -5.42 -12.89 -6.33
C GLY A 98 -4.62 -12.21 -5.24
N ILE A 99 -4.64 -10.89 -5.21
CA ILE A 99 -3.99 -10.11 -4.14
C ILE A 99 -4.88 -10.12 -2.91
N ARG A 100 -4.29 -10.37 -1.75
CA ARG A 100 -4.98 -10.38 -0.47
C ARG A 100 -4.25 -9.45 0.50
N HIS A 101 -4.98 -8.91 1.46
CA HIS A 101 -4.42 -8.11 2.54
C HIS A 101 -3.63 -6.90 2.05
N GLY A 102 -4.15 -6.26 1.01
CA GLY A 102 -3.50 -5.07 0.48
C GLY A 102 -3.57 -3.90 1.44
N SER A 103 -2.46 -3.19 1.57
CA SER A 103 -2.35 -2.07 2.50
C SER A 103 -1.36 -1.06 1.96
N ILE A 104 -1.61 0.21 2.22
CA ILE A 104 -0.68 1.27 1.84
C ILE A 104 -0.47 2.20 3.03
N ASN A 105 0.77 2.60 3.23
CA ASN A 105 1.13 3.58 4.23
C ASN A 105 1.88 4.72 3.54
N ILE A 106 1.34 5.94 3.64
CA ILE A 106 1.89 7.11 2.97
C ILE A 106 2.53 8.02 4.01
N ILE A 107 3.78 8.42 3.75
CA ILE A 107 4.53 9.28 4.66
C ILE A 107 4.93 10.53 3.89
N PRO A 108 4.56 11.73 4.37
CA PRO A 108 4.94 12.97 3.70
C PRO A 108 6.46 13.12 3.66
N ALA A 109 6.99 13.43 2.49
CA ALA A 109 8.43 13.50 2.31
C ALA A 109 9.05 14.80 2.83
N HIS A 110 8.23 15.79 3.11
CA HIS A 110 8.72 17.12 3.50
C HIS A 110 8.84 17.32 5.01
N VAL A 111 8.48 16.31 5.80
CA VAL A 111 8.35 16.50 7.25
C VAL A 111 9.68 16.70 7.95
N HIS A 112 10.76 16.35 7.34
CA HIS A 112 12.05 16.34 8.00
C HIS A 112 12.92 17.54 7.68
N ARG A 113 12.38 18.53 7.04
CA ARG A 113 13.21 19.68 6.77
C ARG A 113 13.35 20.53 8.02
N HIS A 114 14.51 20.91 8.27
CA HIS A 114 14.88 21.70 9.43
C HIS A 114 15.99 22.63 9.09
#